data_2db59ce976874315c73e647b80a0a863
#
_entry.id   2db59ce976874315c73e647b80a0a863
#
_cell.length_a   1.000
_cell.length_b   1.000
_cell.length_c   1.000
_cell.angle_alpha   90.00
_cell.angle_beta   90.00
_cell.angle_gamma   90.00
#
_symmetry.space_group_name_H-M   'P 1'
#
loop_
_entity.id
_entity.type
_entity.pdbx_description
1 polymer ?
#
loop_
_entity_poly.entity_id
_entity_poly.type
_entity_poly.pdbx_seq_one_letter_code
_entity_poly.pdbx_strand_id
1 'polypeptide(L)'
;MTQRPRILVVHGPNLNLLGKRDPSKYGTVTMQQVNDHIQQLADQMDVDVVFFQSNHEGSFIDFFQQDDSRAADGVLINPGALIRYAYSFRQALVDLNKPVMEIHMSDIHKTGVNQGVNVLDTVRMGQVTGLKEESYYQGFKQLVEYISSSKP
;
A
#
# COMPACT_ATOMS: atom_id res chain seq x y z
N MET A 1 14.21 21.57 -13.28
CA MET A 1 14.24 20.74 -12.04
C MET A 1 13.23 19.63 -12.14
N THR A 2 13.68 18.41 -11.95
CA THR A 2 12.77 17.27 -11.88
C THR A 2 12.03 17.31 -10.55
N GLN A 3 10.72 17.24 -10.62
CA GLN A 3 9.88 17.14 -9.44
C GLN A 3 10.13 15.80 -8.73
N ARG A 4 10.15 15.81 -7.41
CA ARG A 4 10.29 14.58 -6.62
C ARG A 4 9.10 13.67 -6.90
N PRO A 5 9.32 12.34 -7.08
CA PRO A 5 8.20 11.41 -7.17
C PRO A 5 7.35 11.46 -5.91
N ARG A 6 6.05 11.25 -6.07
CA ARG A 6 5.10 11.20 -4.95
C ARG A 6 4.47 9.81 -4.89
N ILE A 7 4.52 9.20 -3.72
CA ILE A 7 3.94 7.88 -3.45
C ILE A 7 2.78 8.04 -2.48
N LEU A 8 1.64 7.44 -2.83
CA LEU A 8 0.53 7.30 -1.90
C LEU A 8 0.77 6.05 -1.06
N VAL A 9 0.79 6.22 0.27
CA VAL A 9 0.94 5.10 1.21
C VAL A 9 -0.41 4.89 1.88
N VAL A 10 -1.07 3.79 1.54
CA VAL A 10 -2.48 3.57 1.84
C VAL A 10 -2.64 2.33 2.71
N HIS A 11 -3.33 2.51 3.83
CA HIS A 11 -3.60 1.44 4.80
C HIS A 11 -5.09 1.11 4.81
N GLY A 12 -5.41 -0.15 4.62
CA GLY A 12 -6.78 -0.65 4.57
C GLY A 12 -7.45 -0.78 5.93
N PRO A 13 -8.63 -1.41 5.94
CA PRO A 13 -9.42 -1.58 7.16
C PRO A 13 -8.63 -2.29 8.27
N ASN A 14 -8.87 -1.87 9.50
CA ASN A 14 -8.31 -2.41 10.74
C ASN A 14 -6.82 -2.11 10.97
N LEU A 15 -6.13 -1.48 10.01
CA LEU A 15 -4.71 -1.20 10.19
C LEU A 15 -4.43 -0.05 11.16
N ASN A 16 -5.45 0.76 11.45
CA ASN A 16 -5.38 1.73 12.53
C ASN A 16 -5.18 1.06 13.91
N LEU A 17 -5.47 -0.24 14.01
CA LEU A 17 -5.29 -1.01 15.25
C LEU A 17 -3.94 -1.76 15.31
N LEU A 18 -3.03 -1.52 14.39
CA LEU A 18 -1.68 -2.10 14.49
C LEU A 18 -1.04 -1.74 15.84
N GLY A 19 -0.36 -2.73 16.43
CA GLY A 19 0.14 -2.66 17.80
C GLY A 19 -0.80 -3.28 18.83
N LYS A 20 -2.10 -3.45 18.46
CA LYS A 20 -3.13 -4.07 19.30
C LYS A 20 -3.72 -5.33 18.67
N ARG A 21 -3.21 -5.75 17.51
CA ARG A 21 -3.68 -6.94 16.80
C ARG A 21 -2.78 -8.13 17.18
N ASP A 22 -3.12 -9.32 16.68
CA ASP A 22 -2.37 -10.56 16.94
C ASP A 22 -0.89 -10.38 16.55
N PRO A 23 0.03 -10.39 17.53
CA PRO A 23 1.44 -10.11 17.25
C PRO A 23 2.13 -11.21 16.44
N SER A 24 1.59 -12.44 16.45
CA SER A 24 2.16 -13.53 15.65
C SER A 24 1.98 -13.29 14.15
N LYS A 25 0.97 -12.52 13.76
CA LYS A 25 0.67 -12.19 12.37
C LYS A 25 1.16 -10.81 11.96
N TYR A 26 1.02 -9.83 12.84
CA TYR A 26 1.23 -8.42 12.51
C TYR A 26 2.37 -7.77 13.27
N GLY A 27 3.03 -8.49 14.18
CA GLY A 27 4.06 -7.91 15.04
C GLY A 27 3.46 -6.96 16.07
N THR A 28 4.31 -6.11 16.63
CA THR A 28 3.91 -5.17 17.71
C THR A 28 3.99 -3.71 17.28
N VAL A 29 4.40 -3.45 16.05
CA VAL A 29 4.54 -2.09 15.51
C VAL A 29 3.17 -1.44 15.34
N THR A 30 3.11 -0.11 15.59
CA THR A 30 1.91 0.67 15.32
C THR A 30 1.94 1.20 13.88
N MET A 31 0.78 1.61 13.37
CA MET A 31 0.70 2.25 12.06
C MET A 31 1.56 3.52 12.01
N GLN A 32 1.57 4.30 13.10
CA GLN A 32 2.39 5.51 13.17
C GLN A 32 3.88 5.18 13.05
N GLN A 33 4.34 4.11 13.69
CA GLN A 33 5.74 3.68 13.58
C GLN A 33 6.07 3.22 12.16
N VAL A 34 5.16 2.53 11.50
CA VAL A 34 5.33 2.16 10.08
C VAL A 34 5.46 3.41 9.22
N ASN A 35 4.55 4.37 9.41
CA ASN A 35 4.57 5.63 8.65
C ASN A 35 5.87 6.41 8.90
N ASP A 36 6.33 6.49 10.14
CA ASP A 36 7.56 7.20 10.49
C ASP A 36 8.78 6.57 9.79
N HIS A 37 8.83 5.24 9.76
CA HIS A 37 9.92 4.54 9.07
C HIS A 37 9.86 4.76 7.55
N ILE A 38 8.68 4.70 6.96
CA ILE A 38 8.51 4.98 5.53
C ILE A 38 8.91 6.42 5.21
N GLN A 39 8.57 7.38 6.10
CA GLN A 39 8.98 8.77 5.89
C GLN A 39 10.50 8.90 5.88
N GLN A 40 11.21 8.19 6.76
CA GLN A 40 12.67 8.17 6.75
C GLN A 40 13.22 7.60 5.44
N LEU A 41 12.66 6.50 4.96
CA LEU A 41 13.06 5.92 3.68
C LEU A 41 12.80 6.90 2.53
N ALA A 42 11.65 7.56 2.55
CA ALA A 42 11.28 8.55 1.52
C ALA A 42 12.28 9.70 1.50
N ASP A 43 12.65 10.20 2.67
CA ASP A 43 13.64 11.28 2.78
C ASP A 43 15.00 10.86 2.23
N GLN A 44 15.43 9.63 2.51
CA GLN A 44 16.68 9.08 2.00
C GLN A 44 16.66 8.86 0.47
N MET A 45 15.49 8.59 -0.09
CA MET A 45 15.32 8.27 -1.50
C MET A 45 14.80 9.45 -2.34
N ASP A 46 14.67 10.64 -1.74
CA ASP A 46 14.18 11.86 -2.37
C ASP A 46 12.79 11.70 -2.97
N VAL A 47 11.88 11.12 -2.20
CA VAL A 47 10.48 10.84 -2.58
C VAL A 47 9.56 11.51 -1.58
N ASP A 48 8.46 12.08 -2.06
CA ASP A 48 7.38 12.60 -1.24
C ASP A 48 6.36 11.49 -0.98
N VAL A 49 5.79 11.46 0.21
CA VAL A 49 4.77 10.48 0.58
C VAL A 49 3.53 11.17 1.13
N VAL A 50 2.37 10.58 0.82
CA VAL A 50 1.08 10.98 1.38
C VAL A 50 0.49 9.73 2.03
N PHE A 51 0.14 9.82 3.31
CA PHE A 51 -0.42 8.69 4.07
C PHE A 51 -1.93 8.79 4.15
N PHE A 52 -2.62 7.66 3.99
CA PHE A 52 -4.07 7.58 4.12
C PHE A 52 -4.46 6.24 4.72
N GLN A 53 -5.45 6.26 5.61
CA GLN A 53 -6.03 5.04 6.20
C GLN A 53 -7.54 5.22 6.32
N SER A 54 -8.29 4.15 6.06
CA SER A 54 -9.73 4.14 6.31
C SER A 54 -10.20 2.72 6.58
N ASN A 55 -11.36 2.62 7.23
CA ASN A 55 -12.09 1.37 7.41
C ASN A 55 -13.26 1.24 6.42
N HIS A 56 -13.40 2.17 5.47
CA HIS A 56 -14.54 2.24 4.54
C HIS A 56 -14.06 2.22 3.10
N GLU A 57 -14.61 1.32 2.30
CA GLU A 57 -14.24 1.17 0.88
C GLU A 57 -14.41 2.49 0.11
N GLY A 58 -15.54 3.18 0.29
CA GLY A 58 -15.82 4.41 -0.42
C GLY A 58 -14.82 5.52 -0.14
N SER A 59 -14.23 5.55 1.06
CA SER A 59 -13.22 6.55 1.40
C SER A 59 -11.95 6.40 0.56
N PHE A 60 -11.56 5.18 0.22
CA PHE A 60 -10.42 4.95 -0.66
C PHE A 60 -10.72 5.42 -2.08
N ILE A 61 -11.93 5.14 -2.56
CA ILE A 61 -12.35 5.58 -3.90
C ILE A 61 -12.29 7.09 -3.98
N ASP A 62 -12.87 7.79 -3.01
CA ASP A 62 -12.85 9.26 -2.94
C ASP A 62 -11.41 9.78 -2.88
N PHE A 63 -10.55 9.13 -2.09
CA PHE A 63 -9.15 9.52 -1.96
C PHE A 63 -8.41 9.43 -3.30
N PHE A 64 -8.57 8.32 -4.03
CA PHE A 64 -7.89 8.12 -5.30
C PHE A 64 -8.37 9.09 -6.39
N GLN A 65 -9.58 9.62 -6.26
CA GLN A 65 -10.15 10.55 -7.24
C GLN A 65 -9.73 12.02 -7.03
N GLN A 66 -9.06 12.31 -5.92
CA GLN A 66 -8.56 13.65 -5.64
C GLN A 66 -7.43 14.02 -6.61
N ASP A 67 -7.31 15.30 -6.94
CA ASP A 67 -6.30 15.79 -7.88
C ASP A 67 -4.88 15.45 -7.42
N ASP A 68 -4.59 15.56 -6.12
CA ASP A 68 -3.28 15.24 -5.57
C ASP A 68 -2.94 13.76 -5.72
N SER A 69 -3.93 12.89 -5.56
CA SER A 69 -3.73 11.45 -5.74
C SER A 69 -3.50 11.12 -7.22
N ARG A 70 -4.25 11.74 -8.10
CA ARG A 70 -4.13 11.54 -9.55
C ARG A 70 -2.79 12.05 -10.08
N ALA A 71 -2.18 13.00 -9.40
CA ALA A 71 -0.85 13.52 -9.74
C ALA A 71 0.28 12.69 -9.15
N ALA A 72 0.00 11.67 -8.31
CA ALA A 72 1.02 10.82 -7.73
C ALA A 72 1.65 9.90 -8.78
N ASP A 73 2.81 9.34 -8.43
CA ASP A 73 3.59 8.47 -9.33
C ASP A 73 3.41 6.99 -9.04
N GLY A 74 2.91 6.64 -7.86
CA GLY A 74 2.67 5.25 -7.50
C GLY A 74 1.91 5.12 -6.19
N VAL A 75 1.48 3.89 -5.91
CA VAL A 75 0.68 3.55 -4.73
C VAL A 75 1.31 2.35 -4.02
N LEU A 76 1.66 2.52 -2.75
CA LEU A 76 1.99 1.43 -1.84
C LEU A 76 0.76 1.18 -0.99
N ILE A 77 0.17 -0.01 -1.08
CA ILE A 77 -1.10 -0.27 -0.42
C ILE A 77 -1.10 -1.60 0.34
N ASN A 78 -1.53 -1.52 1.60
CA ASN A 78 -1.94 -2.69 2.35
C ASN A 78 -3.47 -2.70 2.36
N PRO A 79 -4.13 -3.44 1.46
CA PRO A 79 -5.58 -3.37 1.32
C PRO A 79 -6.34 -4.17 2.38
N GLY A 80 -5.65 -4.99 3.16
CA GLY A 80 -6.33 -5.86 4.11
C GLY A 80 -7.33 -6.77 3.40
N ALA A 81 -8.48 -6.98 4.02
CA ALA A 81 -9.51 -7.87 3.50
C ALA A 81 -10.25 -7.32 2.27
N LEU A 82 -10.03 -6.06 1.89
CA LEU A 82 -10.64 -5.50 0.67
C LEU A 82 -10.32 -6.34 -0.57
N ILE A 83 -9.20 -7.05 -0.59
CA ILE A 83 -8.83 -7.90 -1.73
C ILE A 83 -9.84 -9.01 -2.00
N ARG A 84 -10.68 -9.36 -1.03
CA ARG A 84 -11.61 -10.49 -1.16
C ARG A 84 -12.93 -10.12 -1.81
N TYR A 85 -13.29 -8.82 -1.88
CA TYR A 85 -14.63 -8.44 -2.30
C TYR A 85 -14.75 -7.04 -2.90
N ALA A 86 -13.73 -6.20 -2.81
CA ALA A 86 -13.89 -4.76 -3.08
C ALA A 86 -13.61 -4.43 -4.55
N TYR A 87 -14.53 -4.79 -5.43
CA TYR A 87 -14.37 -4.57 -6.86
C TYR A 87 -14.41 -3.08 -7.25
N SER A 88 -15.20 -2.26 -6.56
CA SER A 88 -15.23 -0.81 -6.82
C SER A 88 -13.92 -0.15 -6.42
N PHE A 89 -13.33 -0.61 -5.31
CA PHE A 89 -11.99 -0.18 -4.89
C PHE A 89 -10.93 -0.56 -5.95
N ARG A 90 -11.02 -1.79 -6.48
CA ARG A 90 -10.15 -2.23 -7.57
C ARG A 90 -10.29 -1.32 -8.79
N GLN A 91 -11.54 -1.01 -9.16
CA GLN A 91 -11.79 -0.16 -10.34
C GLN A 91 -11.19 1.24 -10.15
N ALA A 92 -11.25 1.79 -8.95
CA ALA A 92 -10.65 3.09 -8.65
C ALA A 92 -9.13 3.07 -8.88
N LEU A 93 -8.46 1.97 -8.53
CA LEU A 93 -7.03 1.81 -8.79
C LEU A 93 -6.72 1.63 -10.28
N VAL A 94 -7.57 0.92 -11.00
CA VAL A 94 -7.44 0.80 -12.47
C VAL A 94 -7.56 2.18 -13.12
N ASP A 95 -8.54 2.97 -12.70
CA ASP A 95 -8.79 4.31 -13.25
C ASP A 95 -7.67 5.28 -12.89
N LEU A 96 -7.08 5.13 -11.72
CA LEU A 96 -5.91 5.92 -11.32
C LEU A 96 -4.72 5.67 -12.25
N ASN A 97 -4.56 4.43 -12.70
CA ASN A 97 -3.58 4.02 -13.70
C ASN A 97 -2.14 4.37 -13.31
N LYS A 98 -1.76 4.08 -12.07
CA LYS A 98 -0.40 4.24 -11.56
C LYS A 98 0.11 2.90 -11.08
N PRO A 99 1.44 2.68 -11.01
CA PRO A 99 1.98 1.45 -10.44
C PRO A 99 1.49 1.22 -9.02
N VAL A 100 1.03 0.00 -8.73
CA VAL A 100 0.51 -0.38 -7.42
C VAL A 100 1.36 -1.51 -6.86
N MET A 101 1.94 -1.28 -5.68
CA MET A 101 2.64 -2.31 -4.91
C MET A 101 1.72 -2.75 -3.77
N GLU A 102 1.32 -4.01 -3.78
CA GLU A 102 0.43 -4.58 -2.77
C GLU A 102 1.26 -5.16 -1.61
N ILE A 103 0.88 -4.82 -0.37
CA ILE A 103 1.56 -5.24 0.85
C ILE A 103 0.60 -5.97 1.76
N HIS A 104 1.06 -7.05 2.37
CA HIS A 104 0.39 -7.70 3.50
C HIS A 104 1.46 -8.07 4.54
N MET A 105 1.20 -7.73 5.79
CA MET A 105 2.13 -8.05 6.89
C MET A 105 2.11 -9.55 7.20
N SER A 106 0.93 -10.17 7.15
CA SER A 106 0.79 -11.62 7.29
C SER A 106 1.03 -12.31 5.94
N ASP A 107 1.31 -13.61 5.99
CA ASP A 107 1.43 -14.40 4.76
C ASP A 107 0.04 -14.86 4.31
N ILE A 108 -0.53 -14.12 3.38
CA ILE A 108 -1.88 -14.39 2.87
C ILE A 108 -1.98 -15.67 2.04
N HIS A 109 -0.86 -16.27 1.68
CA HIS A 109 -0.83 -17.51 0.90
C HIS A 109 -0.84 -18.77 1.76
N LYS A 110 -0.55 -18.64 3.07
CA LYS A 110 -0.41 -19.78 3.98
C LYS A 110 -1.67 -20.12 4.76
N THR A 111 -2.60 -19.18 4.92
CA THR A 111 -3.79 -19.44 5.74
C THR A 111 -4.98 -19.75 4.84
N GLY A 112 -5.69 -20.86 5.15
CA GLY A 112 -6.86 -21.30 4.35
C GLY A 112 -7.96 -20.23 4.25
N VAL A 113 -8.04 -19.34 5.24
CA VAL A 113 -9.00 -18.22 5.25
C VAL A 113 -8.66 -17.20 4.17
N ASN A 114 -7.41 -17.12 3.76
CA ASN A 114 -6.94 -16.13 2.79
C ASN A 114 -6.76 -16.70 1.38
N GLN A 115 -7.18 -17.95 1.17
CA GLN A 115 -7.20 -18.52 -0.17
C GLN A 115 -8.47 -18.08 -0.91
N GLY A 116 -8.33 -17.77 -2.18
CA GLY A 116 -9.44 -17.35 -3.02
C GLY A 116 -9.12 -16.09 -3.81
N VAL A 117 -10.16 -15.33 -4.11
CA VAL A 117 -10.05 -14.15 -4.96
C VAL A 117 -9.16 -13.09 -4.30
N ASN A 118 -8.22 -12.56 -5.08
CA ASN A 118 -7.57 -11.29 -4.78
C ASN A 118 -7.91 -10.34 -5.93
N VAL A 119 -8.70 -9.32 -5.64
CA VAL A 119 -9.18 -8.40 -6.68
C VAL A 119 -8.04 -7.56 -7.28
N LEU A 120 -6.87 -7.53 -6.66
CA LEU A 120 -5.71 -6.79 -7.17
C LEU A 120 -4.76 -7.64 -8.04
N ASP A 121 -5.04 -8.93 -8.26
CA ASP A 121 -4.15 -9.84 -9.00
C ASP A 121 -3.74 -9.29 -10.37
N THR A 122 -4.64 -8.61 -11.07
CA THR A 122 -4.36 -8.07 -12.40
C THR A 122 -4.04 -6.57 -12.39
N VAL A 123 -4.02 -5.95 -11.22
CA VAL A 123 -3.84 -4.49 -11.07
C VAL A 123 -2.45 -4.16 -10.54
N ARG A 124 -1.96 -4.95 -9.60
CA ARG A 124 -0.68 -4.68 -8.95
C ARG A 124 0.51 -4.92 -9.88
N MET A 125 1.55 -4.14 -9.69
CA MET A 125 2.83 -4.38 -10.37
C MET A 125 3.71 -5.36 -9.58
N GLY A 126 3.44 -5.52 -8.28
CA GLY A 126 4.18 -6.43 -7.39
C GLY A 126 3.45 -6.62 -6.07
N GLN A 127 3.94 -7.59 -5.28
CA GLN A 127 3.34 -7.94 -3.99
C GLN A 127 4.44 -8.38 -3.03
N VAL A 128 4.40 -7.90 -1.78
CA VAL A 128 5.27 -8.37 -0.69
C VAL A 128 4.38 -8.78 0.47
N THR A 129 4.52 -10.02 0.94
CA THR A 129 3.69 -10.56 2.01
C THR A 129 4.53 -11.33 3.03
N GLY A 130 4.05 -11.41 4.27
CA GLY A 130 4.55 -12.35 5.26
C GLY A 130 5.79 -11.92 6.03
N LEU A 131 6.20 -10.68 5.92
CA LEU A 131 7.42 -10.17 6.56
C LEU A 131 7.11 -9.17 7.68
N LYS A 132 5.87 -9.12 8.16
CA LYS A 132 5.39 -8.13 9.12
C LYS A 132 5.65 -6.72 8.58
N GLU A 133 6.17 -5.79 9.38
CA GLU A 133 6.43 -4.41 8.95
C GLU A 133 7.45 -4.32 7.82
N GLU A 134 8.37 -5.28 7.71
CA GLU A 134 9.34 -5.31 6.61
C GLU A 134 8.67 -5.43 5.24
N SER A 135 7.47 -6.01 5.19
CA SER A 135 6.68 -6.06 3.94
C SER A 135 6.47 -4.66 3.36
N TYR A 136 6.14 -3.69 4.22
CA TYR A 136 5.98 -2.29 3.82
C TYR A 136 7.29 -1.70 3.31
N TYR A 137 8.38 -1.91 4.04
CA TYR A 137 9.65 -1.25 3.75
C TYR A 137 10.26 -1.79 2.46
N GLN A 138 10.22 -3.11 2.28
CA GLN A 138 10.70 -3.73 1.05
C GLN A 138 9.84 -3.35 -0.15
N GLY A 139 8.52 -3.35 0.03
CA GLY A 139 7.59 -2.95 -1.02
C GLY A 139 7.79 -1.50 -1.43
N PHE A 140 8.00 -0.62 -0.46
CA PHE A 140 8.26 0.79 -0.73
C PHE A 140 9.53 0.96 -1.58
N LYS A 141 10.62 0.32 -1.20
CA LYS A 141 11.88 0.40 -1.94
C LYS A 141 11.73 -0.13 -3.37
N GLN A 142 11.07 -1.27 -3.53
CA GLN A 142 10.83 -1.86 -4.85
C GLN A 142 10.00 -0.92 -5.73
N LEU A 143 8.96 -0.31 -5.17
CA LEU A 143 8.11 0.62 -5.90
C LEU A 143 8.89 1.85 -6.36
N VAL A 144 9.66 2.45 -5.45
CA VAL A 144 10.48 3.63 -5.78
C VAL A 144 11.51 3.29 -6.87
N GLU A 145 12.17 2.15 -6.77
CA GLU A 145 13.13 1.70 -7.77
C GLU A 145 12.46 1.50 -9.14
N TYR A 146 11.27 0.90 -9.15
CA TYR A 146 10.50 0.69 -10.38
C TYR A 146 10.15 2.04 -11.04
N ILE A 147 9.67 2.98 -10.26
CA ILE A 147 9.29 4.30 -10.77
C ILE A 147 10.52 5.04 -11.33
N SER A 148 11.63 4.98 -10.61
CA SER A 148 12.88 5.63 -11.02
C SER A 148 13.45 5.03 -12.31
N SER A 149 13.36 3.72 -12.48
CA SER A 149 13.86 3.03 -13.68
C SER A 149 12.95 3.20 -14.88
N SER A 150 11.67 3.54 -14.68
CA SER A 150 10.69 3.72 -15.75
C SER A 150 10.70 5.13 -16.35
N LYS A 151 11.42 6.06 -15.75
CA LYS A 151 11.54 7.42 -16.27
C LYS A 151 12.66 7.48 -17.30
N PRO A 152 12.41 8.13 -18.48
CA PRO A 152 13.44 8.33 -19.47
C PRO A 152 14.57 9.23 -19.00
#